data_444450a54eed59eef2594e4685d5c4e8
#
_entry.id   444450a54eed59eef2594e4685d5c4e8
#
_cell.length_a   1.000
_cell.length_b   1.000
_cell.length_c   1.000
_cell.angle_alpha   90.00
_cell.angle_beta   90.00
_cell.angle_gamma   90.00
#
_symmetry.space_group_name_H-M   'P 1'
#
loop_
_entity.id
_entity.type
_entity.pdbx_description
1 polymer ?
#
loop_
_entity_poly.entity_id
_entity_poly.type
_entity_poly.pdbx_seq_one_letter_code
_entity_poly.pdbx_strand_id
1 'polypeptide(L)'
;MINVSASAHRLLGAVSIGSMTVIAMAASTPAAAQSERALDINVPAMPLGQALNEIARLSGARIDFDPDAVRTATSRPVHHAKSARDAVAAATTGLNLTVEASSDGIIGVYQGIVVTARRDEAETNALVRQASTSDRSGLSLREQPRNNQVISAKTIQDQQALSISEVLRNAGAVSTISNSPGGGSTYSVRGFSSGGLVNGLSSSGNFGVSSGANQPIASIERVEILKGPDALLVGFDNLGGNVNVVTKKPDAEERLIMSMDVGSYGLVRGVLDANQAVTADKSVTARLIASAQTMDRNYGGYTGNKDYLLAPSIRFKDGRTDIILGLSASDSTSGITPFTLFDPNTGQIVKRDLGMPIFSSDQSIKTKTTRVYADLTRELTRDITFVVRGLHDDNRLGLDVYPFYLNSAGIPTVAVRGSGQVGKSDAADAFFRIRFKPANFVTVRLNVGYNFSQGSFEPRSSASYDIIQPVPLGANTTIPVPPRPTATDRSFRLGSQQQGVFGQALLDFGRVKLLGGLRRNWYKSTFEFFGFGVFPPDRDAATVPNFGAVVDVTDNISVFANYVKGLSASTSTNFAGSRLPNINS
;
A
#
# COMPACT_ATOMS: atom_id res chain seq x y z
N MET A 1 -23.94 -20.64 5.48
CA MET A 1 -23.45 -21.18 4.21
C MET A 1 -23.24 -20.02 3.26
N ILE A 2 -22.00 -19.70 2.98
CA ILE A 2 -21.61 -18.57 2.10
C ILE A 2 -21.58 -19.12 0.68
N ASN A 3 -22.42 -18.57 -0.18
CA ASN A 3 -22.50 -18.96 -1.59
C ASN A 3 -21.36 -18.31 -2.39
N VAL A 4 -20.29 -19.04 -2.68
CA VAL A 4 -19.03 -18.57 -3.33
C VAL A 4 -19.09 -18.70 -4.87
N SER A 5 -20.22 -19.04 -5.45
CA SER A 5 -20.25 -19.62 -6.81
C SER A 5 -20.45 -18.65 -7.99
N ALA A 6 -20.40 -17.32 -7.83
CA ALA A 6 -20.71 -16.43 -8.97
C ALA A 6 -19.61 -15.44 -9.40
N SER A 7 -18.48 -15.39 -8.71
CA SER A 7 -17.43 -14.36 -9.00
C SER A 7 -16.22 -14.88 -9.79
N ALA A 8 -16.02 -16.18 -9.88
CA ALA A 8 -14.83 -16.75 -10.53
C ALA A 8 -14.86 -16.72 -12.07
N HIS A 9 -16.03 -16.68 -12.69
CA HIS A 9 -16.14 -16.74 -14.17
C HIS A 9 -16.06 -15.40 -14.90
N ARG A 10 -15.99 -14.26 -14.20
CA ARG A 10 -15.83 -12.94 -14.83
C ARG A 10 -14.41 -12.37 -14.80
N LEU A 11 -13.46 -13.05 -14.17
CA LEU A 11 -12.05 -12.62 -14.10
C LEU A 11 -11.24 -12.91 -15.38
N LEU A 12 -11.76 -13.74 -16.28
CA LEU A 12 -11.09 -14.12 -17.54
C LEU A 12 -11.47 -13.25 -18.75
N GLY A 13 -12.38 -12.31 -18.62
CA GLY A 13 -12.94 -11.58 -19.75
C GLY A 13 -12.45 -10.14 -19.99
N ALA A 14 -11.51 -9.60 -19.23
CA ALA A 14 -11.12 -8.19 -19.33
C ALA A 14 -9.63 -7.93 -19.60
N VAL A 15 -8.86 -8.93 -20.00
CA VAL A 15 -7.49 -8.74 -20.49
C VAL A 15 -7.46 -9.04 -21.98
N SER A 16 -7.92 -8.11 -22.79
CA SER A 16 -7.54 -8.07 -24.21
C SER A 16 -6.10 -7.56 -24.29
N ILE A 17 -5.16 -8.48 -24.10
CA ILE A 17 -3.74 -8.25 -24.41
C ILE A 17 -3.63 -8.29 -25.94
N GLY A 18 -3.33 -7.12 -26.52
CA GLY A 18 -2.90 -7.04 -27.89
C GLY A 18 -1.74 -8.02 -28.12
N SER A 19 -1.85 -8.77 -29.21
CA SER A 19 -0.91 -9.82 -29.63
C SER A 19 0.54 -9.35 -29.54
N MET A 20 1.27 -9.81 -28.53
CA MET A 20 2.72 -9.73 -28.50
C MET A 20 3.24 -11.05 -29.08
N THR A 21 3.75 -10.97 -30.30
CA THR A 21 4.39 -12.06 -31.03
C THR A 21 5.54 -12.61 -30.20
N VAL A 22 5.41 -13.83 -29.73
CA VAL A 22 6.49 -14.58 -29.07
C VAL A 22 7.47 -14.99 -30.17
N ILE A 23 8.63 -14.36 -30.24
CA ILE A 23 9.77 -14.84 -31.00
C ILE A 23 10.32 -16.06 -30.27
N ALA A 24 10.06 -17.23 -30.81
CA ALA A 24 10.70 -18.47 -30.39
C ALA A 24 12.20 -18.39 -30.74
N MET A 25 13.07 -18.25 -29.76
CA MET A 25 14.49 -18.45 -29.92
C MET A 25 14.78 -19.96 -29.94
N ALA A 26 15.31 -20.39 -31.06
CA ALA A 26 15.78 -21.74 -31.31
C ALA A 26 16.79 -22.21 -30.25
N ALA A 27 16.60 -23.43 -29.79
CA ALA A 27 17.53 -24.13 -28.92
C ALA A 27 18.87 -24.32 -29.66
N SER A 28 19.91 -23.67 -29.17
CA SER A 28 21.28 -24.00 -29.53
C SER A 28 21.73 -25.23 -28.75
N THR A 29 22.21 -26.23 -29.47
CA THR A 29 22.83 -27.46 -28.99
C THR A 29 23.97 -27.15 -28.00
N PRO A 30 24.15 -27.97 -26.94
CA PRO A 30 25.26 -27.77 -26.01
C PRO A 30 26.59 -28.08 -26.70
N ALA A 31 27.50 -27.12 -26.67
CA ALA A 31 28.89 -27.33 -27.03
C ALA A 31 29.52 -28.32 -26.05
N ALA A 32 30.36 -29.21 -26.61
CA ALA A 32 31.01 -30.30 -25.93
C ALA A 32 31.66 -29.91 -24.61
N ALA A 33 31.37 -30.69 -23.58
CA ALA A 33 32.04 -30.65 -22.29
C ALA A 33 33.55 -30.87 -22.50
N GLN A 34 34.35 -29.84 -22.25
CA GLN A 34 35.77 -30.01 -21.98
C GLN A 34 35.91 -30.76 -20.67
N SER A 35 36.66 -31.83 -20.66
CA SER A 35 36.93 -32.66 -19.50
C SER A 35 37.53 -31.79 -18.37
N GLU A 36 36.76 -31.52 -17.33
CA GLU A 36 37.26 -30.88 -16.14
C GLU A 36 38.32 -31.74 -15.47
N ARG A 37 39.54 -31.24 -15.44
CA ARG A 37 40.61 -31.79 -14.63
C ARG A 37 40.12 -31.71 -13.16
N ALA A 38 40.01 -32.85 -12.50
CA ALA A 38 39.61 -32.88 -11.10
C ALA A 38 40.56 -32.02 -10.27
N LEU A 39 40.06 -30.88 -9.83
CA LEU A 39 40.78 -29.94 -8.98
C LEU A 39 40.70 -30.45 -7.52
N ASP A 40 41.73 -30.23 -6.73
CA ASP A 40 41.74 -30.42 -5.29
C ASP A 40 42.16 -29.11 -4.62
N ILE A 41 41.17 -28.24 -4.41
CA ILE A 41 41.41 -26.90 -3.91
C ILE A 41 41.31 -26.88 -2.38
N ASN A 42 42.39 -26.47 -1.73
CA ASN A 42 42.48 -26.30 -0.30
C ASN A 42 42.94 -24.89 0.02
N VAL A 43 42.12 -24.12 0.75
CA VAL A 43 42.40 -22.72 1.14
C VAL A 43 42.09 -22.55 2.63
N PRO A 44 43.06 -22.14 3.46
CA PRO A 44 42.80 -21.87 4.88
C PRO A 44 41.89 -20.66 5.08
N ALA A 45 41.34 -20.51 6.27
CA ALA A 45 40.58 -19.30 6.63
C ALA A 45 41.49 -18.06 6.58
N MET A 46 41.10 -17.05 5.81
CA MET A 46 41.84 -15.80 5.61
C MET A 46 40.89 -14.68 5.20
N PRO A 47 41.34 -13.41 5.08
CA PRO A 47 40.47 -12.34 4.55
C PRO A 47 39.85 -12.76 3.21
N LEU A 48 38.53 -12.60 3.08
CA LEU A 48 37.77 -13.23 1.98
C LEU A 48 38.29 -12.83 0.58
N GLY A 49 38.65 -11.56 0.39
CA GLY A 49 39.23 -11.12 -0.89
C GLY A 49 40.52 -11.86 -1.26
N GLN A 50 41.36 -12.20 -0.26
CA GLN A 50 42.56 -13.00 -0.48
C GLN A 50 42.21 -14.46 -0.79
N ALA A 51 41.24 -15.03 -0.07
CA ALA A 51 40.76 -16.40 -0.33
C ALA A 51 40.19 -16.56 -1.75
N LEU A 52 39.41 -15.59 -2.23
CA LEU A 52 38.84 -15.59 -3.59
C LEU A 52 39.93 -15.49 -4.66
N ASN A 53 40.94 -14.64 -4.44
CA ASN A 53 42.09 -14.55 -5.33
C ASN A 53 42.92 -15.84 -5.36
N GLU A 54 43.10 -16.49 -4.20
CA GLU A 54 43.81 -17.77 -4.13
C GLU A 54 43.03 -18.91 -4.79
N ILE A 55 41.71 -18.96 -4.63
CA ILE A 55 40.85 -19.90 -5.35
C ILE A 55 40.94 -19.66 -6.85
N ALA A 56 40.92 -18.41 -7.31
CA ALA A 56 41.09 -18.06 -8.72
C ALA A 56 42.43 -18.57 -9.26
N ARG A 57 43.52 -18.35 -8.51
CA ARG A 57 44.87 -18.79 -8.85
C ARG A 57 44.98 -20.31 -8.95
N LEU A 58 44.42 -21.05 -7.97
CA LEU A 58 44.48 -22.51 -7.91
C LEU A 58 43.60 -23.19 -8.96
N SER A 59 42.46 -22.60 -9.27
CA SER A 59 41.48 -23.17 -10.20
C SER A 59 41.66 -22.70 -11.64
N GLY A 60 42.37 -21.59 -11.89
CA GLY A 60 42.43 -20.92 -13.16
C GLY A 60 41.11 -20.24 -13.57
N ALA A 61 40.11 -20.23 -12.70
CA ALA A 61 38.81 -19.61 -12.95
C ALA A 61 38.90 -18.09 -12.74
N ARG A 62 38.13 -17.36 -13.53
CA ARG A 62 37.96 -15.93 -13.31
C ARG A 62 36.90 -15.68 -12.24
N ILE A 63 37.33 -15.08 -11.13
CA ILE A 63 36.43 -14.71 -10.01
C ILE A 63 36.34 -13.18 -9.97
N ASP A 64 35.13 -12.67 -10.08
CA ASP A 64 34.81 -11.25 -10.01
C ASP A 64 34.07 -10.96 -8.71
N PHE A 65 34.53 -9.98 -7.92
CA PHE A 65 33.91 -9.62 -6.65
C PHE A 65 34.03 -8.11 -6.37
N ASP A 66 33.05 -7.57 -5.66
CA ASP A 66 33.08 -6.19 -5.17
C ASP A 66 34.06 -6.11 -3.98
N PRO A 67 35.15 -5.31 -4.09
CA PRO A 67 36.11 -5.16 -2.99
C PRO A 67 35.50 -4.69 -1.67
N ASP A 68 34.46 -3.85 -1.73
CA ASP A 68 33.78 -3.36 -0.53
C ASP A 68 32.92 -4.43 0.13
N ALA A 69 32.35 -5.35 -0.65
CA ALA A 69 31.56 -6.47 -0.16
C ALA A 69 32.37 -7.51 0.64
N VAL A 70 33.66 -7.64 0.33
CA VAL A 70 34.53 -8.66 0.92
C VAL A 70 35.55 -8.09 1.94
N ARG A 71 35.65 -6.77 2.09
CA ARG A 71 36.71 -6.07 2.85
C ARG A 71 36.76 -6.45 4.33
N THR A 72 35.63 -6.69 4.97
CA THR A 72 35.56 -7.02 6.41
C THR A 72 35.25 -8.50 6.66
N ALA A 73 35.09 -9.30 5.61
CA ALA A 73 34.70 -10.70 5.72
C ALA A 73 35.93 -11.61 5.79
N THR A 74 35.84 -12.66 6.62
CA THR A 74 36.83 -13.75 6.68
C THR A 74 36.23 -15.01 6.05
N SER A 75 36.95 -15.68 5.17
CA SER A 75 36.53 -16.93 4.54
C SER A 75 36.47 -18.08 5.53
N ARG A 76 35.58 -19.03 5.29
CA ARG A 76 35.73 -20.35 5.90
C ARG A 76 36.85 -21.12 5.21
N PRO A 77 37.51 -22.07 5.92
CA PRO A 77 38.48 -22.93 5.28
C PRO A 77 37.79 -23.80 4.21
N VAL A 78 38.46 -23.94 3.07
CA VAL A 78 38.02 -24.79 1.96
C VAL A 78 38.87 -26.04 1.97
N HIS A 79 38.24 -27.22 1.96
CA HIS A 79 38.90 -28.53 1.97
C HIS A 79 38.40 -29.35 0.79
N HIS A 80 39.33 -29.86 -0.03
CA HIS A 80 39.07 -30.80 -1.11
C HIS A 80 37.95 -30.40 -2.10
N ALA A 81 37.81 -29.09 -2.41
CA ALA A 81 36.83 -28.65 -3.37
C ALA A 81 37.23 -29.07 -4.80
N LYS A 82 36.28 -29.70 -5.49
CA LYS A 82 36.52 -30.30 -6.82
C LYS A 82 36.30 -29.31 -7.98
N SER A 83 35.70 -28.17 -7.71
CA SER A 83 35.53 -27.10 -8.68
C SER A 83 35.77 -25.72 -8.05
N ALA A 84 36.07 -24.72 -8.87
CA ALA A 84 36.19 -23.34 -8.44
C ALA A 84 34.90 -22.83 -7.78
N ARG A 85 33.75 -23.23 -8.31
CA ARG A 85 32.44 -22.87 -7.78
C ARG A 85 32.21 -23.44 -6.39
N ASP A 86 32.54 -24.71 -6.17
CA ASP A 86 32.41 -25.34 -4.86
C ASP A 86 33.35 -24.71 -3.84
N ALA A 87 34.58 -24.38 -4.28
CA ALA A 87 35.57 -23.69 -3.43
C ALA A 87 35.08 -22.30 -2.99
N VAL A 88 34.54 -21.52 -3.93
CA VAL A 88 33.98 -20.18 -3.63
C VAL A 88 32.73 -20.32 -2.75
N ALA A 89 31.84 -21.26 -3.01
CA ALA A 89 30.66 -21.51 -2.19
C ALA A 89 31.04 -21.91 -0.75
N ALA A 90 32.04 -22.79 -0.59
CA ALA A 90 32.56 -23.17 0.73
C ALA A 90 33.20 -21.98 1.46
N ALA A 91 34.04 -21.18 0.79
CA ALA A 91 34.69 -20.00 1.36
C ALA A 91 33.71 -18.92 1.83
N THR A 92 32.56 -18.80 1.15
CA THR A 92 31.54 -17.80 1.43
C THR A 92 30.40 -18.32 2.31
N THR A 93 30.43 -19.59 2.72
CA THR A 93 29.38 -20.21 3.54
C THR A 93 29.16 -19.45 4.85
N GLY A 94 27.93 -19.01 5.10
CA GLY A 94 27.56 -18.26 6.31
C GLY A 94 27.87 -16.75 6.21
N LEU A 95 28.42 -16.29 5.09
CA LEU A 95 28.55 -14.89 4.77
C LEU A 95 27.36 -14.45 3.90
N ASN A 96 27.00 -13.19 4.03
CA ASN A 96 25.85 -12.60 3.31
C ASN A 96 26.24 -12.26 1.85
N LEU A 97 26.72 -13.27 1.10
CA LEU A 97 27.25 -13.13 -0.24
C LEU A 97 26.57 -14.13 -1.19
N THR A 98 26.26 -13.67 -2.40
CA THR A 98 25.71 -14.50 -3.47
C THR A 98 26.82 -14.90 -4.41
N VAL A 99 26.93 -16.20 -4.72
CA VAL A 99 27.88 -16.78 -5.66
C VAL A 99 27.15 -17.18 -6.94
N GLU A 100 27.46 -16.55 -8.06
CA GLU A 100 26.88 -16.85 -9.36
C GLU A 100 27.97 -17.26 -10.36
N ALA A 101 27.69 -18.30 -11.15
CA ALA A 101 28.50 -18.64 -12.31
C ALA A 101 27.81 -18.13 -13.57
N SER A 102 28.50 -17.30 -14.34
CA SER A 102 28.04 -16.82 -15.65
C SER A 102 28.24 -17.90 -16.72
N SER A 103 27.48 -17.82 -17.82
CA SER A 103 27.66 -18.67 -19.00
C SER A 103 29.06 -18.60 -19.60
N ASP A 104 29.81 -17.54 -19.32
CA ASP A 104 31.18 -17.29 -19.79
C ASP A 104 32.25 -17.87 -18.84
N GLY A 105 31.84 -18.66 -17.81
CA GLY A 105 32.75 -19.28 -16.84
C GLY A 105 33.29 -18.33 -15.75
N ILE A 106 32.78 -17.11 -15.65
CA ILE A 106 33.15 -16.15 -14.61
C ILE A 106 32.31 -16.47 -13.35
N ILE A 107 32.97 -16.61 -12.22
CA ILE A 107 32.31 -16.75 -10.90
C ILE A 107 32.23 -15.39 -10.24
N GLY A 108 31.02 -14.87 -10.08
CA GLY A 108 30.77 -13.62 -9.40
C GLY A 108 30.45 -13.83 -7.92
N VAL A 109 31.11 -13.05 -7.05
CA VAL A 109 30.82 -12.98 -5.61
C VAL A 109 30.42 -11.56 -5.27
N TYR A 110 29.18 -11.37 -4.90
CA TYR A 110 28.62 -10.04 -4.65
C TYR A 110 27.95 -10.03 -3.28
N GLN A 111 27.91 -8.85 -2.69
CA GLN A 111 26.93 -8.62 -1.65
C GLN A 111 25.58 -8.83 -2.31
N GLY A 112 24.98 -10.00 -2.07
CA GLY A 112 23.61 -10.18 -2.43
C GLY A 112 22.89 -8.97 -1.85
N ILE A 113 22.01 -8.34 -2.63
CA ILE A 113 20.85 -7.73 -2.01
C ILE A 113 20.12 -8.96 -1.46
N VAL A 114 20.59 -9.41 -0.30
CA VAL A 114 19.85 -10.37 0.47
C VAL A 114 18.63 -9.57 0.86
N VAL A 115 17.57 -9.75 0.11
CA VAL A 115 16.26 -9.72 0.71
C VAL A 115 16.29 -10.92 1.66
N THR A 116 17.05 -10.76 2.74
CA THR A 116 17.03 -11.69 3.84
C THR A 116 15.58 -11.87 4.16
N ALA A 117 15.18 -13.12 4.26
CA ALA A 117 13.92 -13.55 4.84
C ALA A 117 13.88 -13.17 6.33
N ARG A 118 14.23 -11.93 6.64
CA ARG A 118 14.06 -11.32 7.94
C ARG A 118 12.62 -10.85 8.01
N ARG A 119 12.03 -11.04 9.14
CA ARG A 119 10.83 -10.33 9.58
C ARG A 119 10.99 -8.87 9.19
N ASP A 120 9.96 -8.29 8.57
CA ASP A 120 10.06 -6.88 8.14
C ASP A 120 10.51 -6.01 9.32
N GLU A 121 11.43 -5.08 9.06
CA GLU A 121 11.93 -4.16 10.08
C GLU A 121 10.79 -3.48 10.84
N ALA A 122 9.68 -3.22 10.17
CA ALA A 122 8.49 -2.61 10.76
C ALA A 122 7.77 -3.49 11.80
N GLU A 123 7.91 -4.80 11.75
CA GLU A 123 7.32 -5.71 12.75
C GLU A 123 8.13 -5.77 14.05
N THR A 124 9.40 -5.42 14.01
CA THR A 124 10.33 -5.53 15.15
C THR A 124 10.81 -4.21 15.70
N ASN A 125 10.87 -3.17 14.86
CA ASN A 125 11.44 -1.87 15.21
C ASN A 125 10.39 -0.75 15.11
N ALA A 126 10.42 0.17 16.07
CA ALA A 126 9.61 1.38 16.02
C ALA A 126 10.07 2.33 14.90
N LEU A 127 11.38 2.38 14.62
CA LEU A 127 11.97 3.20 13.56
C LEU A 127 12.25 2.33 12.34
N VAL A 128 11.64 2.67 11.23
CA VAL A 128 11.80 2.02 9.92
C VAL A 128 12.58 2.93 9.01
N ARG A 129 13.61 2.40 8.36
CA ARG A 129 14.52 3.17 7.50
C ARG A 129 14.09 3.22 6.04
N GLN A 130 13.12 2.39 5.65
CA GLN A 130 12.68 2.27 4.26
C GLN A 130 11.17 2.42 4.12
N ALA A 131 10.73 3.21 3.15
CA ALA A 131 9.35 3.28 2.67
C ALA A 131 9.29 2.66 1.26
N SER A 132 9.54 1.36 1.18
CA SER A 132 9.82 0.68 -0.10
C SER A 132 8.60 0.47 -0.99
N THR A 133 7.40 0.58 -0.42
CA THR A 133 6.17 0.26 -1.17
C THR A 133 5.63 1.47 -1.92
N SER A 134 5.68 2.65 -1.29
CA SER A 134 5.29 3.91 -1.93
C SER A 134 6.42 4.48 -2.80
N ASP A 135 7.69 4.21 -2.45
CA ASP A 135 8.83 4.59 -3.26
C ASP A 135 9.28 3.46 -4.17
N ARG A 136 9.04 3.60 -5.46
CA ARG A 136 9.46 2.61 -6.47
C ARG A 136 10.97 2.49 -6.63
N SER A 137 11.75 3.44 -6.11
CA SER A 137 13.22 3.48 -6.27
C SER A 137 13.97 2.51 -5.37
N GLY A 138 13.34 2.05 -4.27
CA GLY A 138 14.00 1.23 -3.26
C GLY A 138 15.04 1.98 -2.42
N LEU A 139 14.96 3.32 -2.39
CA LEU A 139 15.82 4.16 -1.59
C LEU A 139 15.42 4.14 -0.11
N SER A 140 16.39 4.31 0.77
CA SER A 140 16.10 4.58 2.18
C SER A 140 15.42 5.94 2.35
N LEU A 141 14.70 6.15 3.46
CA LEU A 141 14.04 7.42 3.76
C LEU A 141 15.02 8.61 3.73
N ARG A 142 16.26 8.38 4.16
CA ARG A 142 17.32 9.39 4.18
C ARG A 142 17.81 9.78 2.79
N GLU A 143 17.79 8.84 1.84
CA GLU A 143 18.22 9.10 0.46
C GLU A 143 17.14 9.78 -0.40
N GLN A 144 15.92 9.85 0.10
CA GLN A 144 14.81 10.44 -0.62
C GLN A 144 14.74 11.95 -0.35
N PRO A 145 14.74 12.82 -1.37
CA PRO A 145 14.52 14.25 -1.19
C PRO A 145 13.04 14.56 -0.93
N ARG A 146 12.45 13.94 0.12
CA ARG A 146 11.02 14.01 0.43
C ARG A 146 10.78 13.91 1.93
N ASN A 147 9.70 14.52 2.38
CA ASN A 147 9.24 14.37 3.75
C ASN A 147 8.27 13.18 3.83
N ASN A 148 8.81 11.99 4.02
CA ASN A 148 8.05 10.78 4.25
C ASN A 148 8.14 10.37 5.72
N GLN A 149 7.08 9.79 6.24
CA GLN A 149 7.05 9.24 7.59
C GLN A 149 6.52 7.81 7.54
N VAL A 150 7.11 6.93 8.33
CA VAL A 150 6.65 5.53 8.48
C VAL A 150 6.28 5.29 9.92
N ILE A 151 5.09 4.72 10.14
CA ILE A 151 4.63 4.24 11.43
C ILE A 151 4.62 2.72 11.36
N SER A 152 5.43 2.08 12.17
CA SER A 152 5.68 0.63 12.13
C SER A 152 4.59 -0.18 12.83
N ALA A 153 4.46 -1.48 12.51
CA ALA A 153 3.61 -2.41 13.24
C ALA A 153 3.98 -2.46 14.73
N LYS A 154 5.29 -2.38 15.04
CA LYS A 154 5.75 -2.32 16.43
C LYS A 154 5.18 -1.11 17.18
N THR A 155 5.19 0.07 16.56
CA THR A 155 4.58 1.29 17.15
C THR A 155 3.07 1.13 17.30
N ILE A 156 2.39 0.58 16.28
CA ILE A 156 0.94 0.32 16.31
C ILE A 156 0.57 -0.62 17.46
N GLN A 157 1.36 -1.68 17.64
CA GLN A 157 1.16 -2.68 18.69
C GLN A 157 1.45 -2.09 20.09
N ASP A 158 2.57 -1.39 20.26
CA ASP A 158 2.95 -0.79 21.54
C ASP A 158 1.91 0.23 22.04
N GLN A 159 1.25 0.92 21.13
CA GLN A 159 0.18 1.87 21.44
C GLN A 159 -1.20 1.24 21.52
N GLN A 160 -1.32 -0.06 21.24
CA GLN A 160 -2.60 -0.79 21.20
C GLN A 160 -3.66 -0.09 20.35
N ALA A 161 -3.24 0.49 19.21
CA ALA A 161 -4.13 1.22 18.33
C ALA A 161 -5.20 0.27 17.75
N LEU A 162 -6.47 0.69 17.79
CA LEU A 162 -7.61 -0.07 17.31
C LEU A 162 -8.08 0.36 15.91
N SER A 163 -7.60 1.52 15.44
CA SER A 163 -7.99 2.09 14.14
C SER A 163 -6.83 2.81 13.47
N ILE A 164 -6.89 2.94 12.13
CA ILE A 164 -5.91 3.73 11.38
C ILE A 164 -5.94 5.20 11.82
N SER A 165 -7.10 5.73 12.20
CA SER A 165 -7.20 7.10 12.74
C SER A 165 -6.35 7.30 13.99
N GLU A 166 -6.27 6.30 14.87
CA GLU A 166 -5.39 6.34 16.05
C GLU A 166 -3.92 6.25 15.64
N VAL A 167 -3.58 5.38 14.70
CA VAL A 167 -2.22 5.27 14.14
C VAL A 167 -1.76 6.61 13.57
N LEU A 168 -2.62 7.30 12.83
CA LEU A 168 -2.30 8.57 12.17
C LEU A 168 -2.11 9.74 13.14
N ARG A 169 -2.51 9.63 14.41
CA ARG A 169 -2.16 10.63 15.45
C ARG A 169 -0.65 10.79 15.65
N ASN A 170 0.12 9.76 15.29
CA ASN A 170 1.59 9.80 15.29
C ASN A 170 2.18 10.58 14.11
N ALA A 171 1.36 10.99 13.17
CA ALA A 171 1.82 11.65 11.94
C ALA A 171 1.61 13.17 12.02
N GLY A 172 2.68 13.93 11.98
CA GLY A 172 2.59 15.39 11.86
C GLY A 172 1.93 15.81 10.54
N ALA A 173 1.08 16.84 10.58
CA ALA A 173 0.35 17.40 9.45
C ALA A 173 -0.65 16.42 8.78
N VAL A 174 -1.11 15.41 9.52
CA VAL A 174 -2.21 14.54 9.13
C VAL A 174 -3.36 14.75 10.11
N SER A 175 -4.56 14.90 9.59
CA SER A 175 -5.77 14.96 10.42
C SER A 175 -6.84 14.03 9.85
N THR A 176 -7.63 13.47 10.75
CA THR A 176 -8.82 12.72 10.37
C THR A 176 -9.98 13.71 10.27
N ILE A 177 -10.60 13.77 9.11
CA ILE A 177 -11.79 14.57 8.88
C ILE A 177 -12.98 13.61 8.94
N SER A 178 -13.79 13.70 9.97
CA SER A 178 -15.09 13.06 10.02
C SER A 178 -16.14 14.09 9.63
N ASN A 179 -16.57 14.09 8.38
CA ASN A 179 -17.41 15.16 7.83
C ASN A 179 -18.90 14.99 8.15
N SER A 180 -19.33 13.89 8.69
CA SER A 180 -20.71 13.71 9.13
C SER A 180 -20.85 12.55 10.10
N PRO A 181 -21.91 12.57 10.94
CA PRO A 181 -22.33 11.40 11.69
C PRO A 181 -22.67 10.27 10.70
N GLY A 182 -21.85 9.25 10.63
CA GLY A 182 -22.01 8.16 9.67
C GLY A 182 -21.19 8.27 8.38
N GLY A 183 -20.38 9.30 8.21
CA GLY A 183 -19.33 9.33 7.19
C GLY A 183 -18.13 8.48 7.60
N GLY A 184 -17.55 7.71 6.69
CA GLY A 184 -16.27 7.06 6.92
C GLY A 184 -15.18 8.10 7.22
N SER A 185 -14.13 7.71 7.94
CA SER A 185 -12.99 8.59 8.19
C SER A 185 -12.29 8.90 6.87
N THR A 186 -12.21 10.18 6.55
CA THR A 186 -11.34 10.69 5.50
C THR A 186 -10.11 11.33 6.15
N TYR A 187 -9.00 11.27 5.47
CA TYR A 187 -7.76 11.86 5.97
C TYR A 187 -7.44 13.11 5.18
N SER A 188 -6.90 14.10 5.87
CA SER A 188 -6.24 15.21 5.21
C SER A 188 -4.75 15.19 5.54
N VAL A 189 -3.94 15.46 4.55
CA VAL A 189 -2.51 15.67 4.69
C VAL A 189 -2.23 17.10 4.30
N ARG A 190 -1.62 17.89 5.19
CA ARG A 190 -1.35 19.32 4.99
C ARG A 190 -2.60 20.13 4.60
N GLY A 191 -3.77 19.76 5.12
CA GLY A 191 -5.04 20.45 4.86
C GLY A 191 -5.78 20.04 3.58
N PHE A 192 -5.18 19.19 2.73
CA PHE A 192 -5.84 18.66 1.52
C PHE A 192 -6.35 17.24 1.76
N SER A 193 -7.47 16.89 1.15
CA SER A 193 -7.96 15.51 1.17
C SER A 193 -6.90 14.55 0.65
N SER A 194 -6.67 13.48 1.36
CA SER A 194 -5.66 12.48 1.04
C SER A 194 -6.27 11.28 0.32
N GLY A 195 -5.62 10.83 -0.74
CA GLY A 195 -5.89 9.52 -1.35
C GLY A 195 -5.41 8.39 -0.45
N GLY A 196 -6.12 7.24 -0.50
CA GLY A 196 -5.71 6.00 0.15
C GLY A 196 -4.97 5.09 -0.81
N LEU A 197 -3.81 4.61 -0.39
CA LEU A 197 -3.06 3.59 -1.09
C LEU A 197 -3.02 2.32 -0.24
N VAL A 198 -2.99 1.17 -0.91
CA VAL A 198 -2.71 -0.12 -0.30
C VAL A 198 -1.59 -0.77 -1.08
N ASN A 199 -0.51 -1.13 -0.38
CA ASN A 199 0.71 -1.67 -0.97
C ASN A 199 1.27 -0.82 -2.13
N GLY A 200 1.10 0.51 -2.06
CA GLY A 200 1.56 1.48 -3.06
C GLY A 200 0.66 1.65 -4.27
N LEU A 201 -0.50 0.99 -4.30
CA LEU A 201 -1.49 1.08 -5.37
C LEU A 201 -2.75 1.82 -4.92
N SER A 202 -3.39 2.57 -5.81
CA SER A 202 -4.64 3.28 -5.50
C SER A 202 -5.77 2.30 -5.21
N SER A 203 -6.43 2.45 -4.07
CA SER A 203 -7.50 1.55 -3.60
C SER A 203 -8.89 2.19 -3.56
N SER A 204 -9.02 3.45 -3.93
CA SER A 204 -10.28 4.20 -3.75
C SER A 204 -10.91 4.74 -5.02
N GLY A 205 -10.30 4.53 -6.17
CA GLY A 205 -10.84 5.02 -7.44
C GLY A 205 -11.12 6.53 -7.48
N ASN A 206 -10.44 7.33 -6.67
CA ASN A 206 -10.56 8.80 -6.58
C ASN A 206 -11.93 9.34 -6.10
N PHE A 207 -12.77 8.54 -5.48
CA PHE A 207 -14.09 8.97 -5.03
C PHE A 207 -14.23 8.96 -3.50
N GLY A 208 -13.58 9.88 -2.81
CA GLY A 208 -13.93 10.36 -1.47
C GLY A 208 -14.01 9.36 -0.30
N VAL A 209 -14.05 8.06 -0.55
CA VAL A 209 -14.01 7.03 0.47
C VAL A 209 -12.71 6.28 0.35
N SER A 210 -11.80 6.62 1.20
CA SER A 210 -10.51 5.98 1.32
C SER A 210 -10.69 4.54 1.81
N SER A 211 -10.70 3.56 0.92
CA SER A 211 -10.80 2.14 1.32
C SER A 211 -9.57 1.69 2.15
N GLY A 212 -8.45 2.38 2.02
CA GLY A 212 -7.31 2.22 2.92
C GLY A 212 -7.63 2.60 4.38
N ALA A 213 -8.60 3.50 4.61
CA ALA A 213 -9.03 3.91 5.93
C ALA A 213 -9.70 2.79 6.74
N ASN A 214 -10.23 1.79 6.07
CA ASN A 214 -10.98 0.70 6.70
C ASN A 214 -10.17 -0.61 6.74
N GLN A 215 -8.84 -0.55 6.57
CA GLN A 215 -8.00 -1.72 6.70
C GLN A 215 -7.91 -2.14 8.18
N PRO A 216 -8.29 -3.38 8.54
CA PRO A 216 -8.15 -3.88 9.91
C PRO A 216 -6.70 -3.88 10.37
N ILE A 217 -6.46 -3.34 11.56
CA ILE A 217 -5.13 -3.14 12.15
C ILE A 217 -4.31 -4.42 12.22
N ALA A 218 -4.95 -5.57 12.47
CA ALA A 218 -4.27 -6.86 12.57
C ALA A 218 -3.44 -7.21 11.32
N SER A 219 -3.87 -6.76 10.13
CA SER A 219 -3.20 -7.04 8.86
C SER A 219 -2.16 -5.99 8.45
N ILE A 220 -1.98 -4.93 9.24
CA ILE A 220 -1.08 -3.82 8.88
C ILE A 220 0.34 -4.11 9.36
N GLU A 221 1.29 -4.03 8.44
CA GLU A 221 2.72 -4.09 8.71
C GLU A 221 3.27 -2.71 9.04
N ARG A 222 2.85 -1.68 8.30
CA ARG A 222 3.21 -0.28 8.53
C ARG A 222 2.28 0.66 7.79
N VAL A 223 2.28 1.91 8.20
CA VAL A 223 1.61 3.01 7.50
C VAL A 223 2.68 4.00 7.02
N GLU A 224 2.73 4.23 5.73
CA GLU A 224 3.65 5.19 5.10
C GLU A 224 2.88 6.46 4.73
N ILE A 225 3.34 7.61 5.21
CA ILE A 225 2.75 8.91 4.92
C ILE A 225 3.69 9.68 4.01
N LEU A 226 3.25 9.89 2.77
CA LEU A 226 3.96 10.69 1.79
C LEU A 226 3.40 12.11 1.88
N LYS A 227 4.22 13.06 2.32
CA LYS A 227 3.79 14.44 2.54
C LYS A 227 4.16 15.33 1.37
N GLY A 228 3.16 15.93 0.76
CA GLY A 228 3.28 16.81 -0.40
C GLY A 228 2.82 16.14 -1.69
N PRO A 229 2.68 16.92 -2.77
CA PRO A 229 2.24 16.40 -4.05
C PRO A 229 3.25 15.39 -4.58
N ASP A 230 2.79 14.24 -5.02
CA ASP A 230 3.62 13.23 -5.67
C ASP A 230 2.93 12.67 -6.92
N ALA A 231 2.63 13.56 -7.84
CA ALA A 231 2.01 13.18 -9.10
C ALA A 231 2.91 12.23 -9.93
N LEU A 232 4.21 12.18 -9.66
CA LEU A 232 5.12 11.22 -10.31
C LEU A 232 4.77 9.77 -9.92
N LEU A 233 4.48 9.52 -8.64
CA LEU A 233 4.20 8.17 -8.14
C LEU A 233 2.73 7.80 -8.24
N VAL A 234 1.82 8.73 -7.93
CA VAL A 234 0.40 8.43 -7.74
C VAL A 234 -0.49 8.98 -8.85
N GLY A 235 -0.06 10.01 -9.57
CA GLY A 235 -0.84 10.64 -10.64
C GLY A 235 -1.68 11.82 -10.15
N PHE A 236 -2.99 11.82 -10.48
CA PHE A 236 -3.92 12.89 -10.11
C PHE A 236 -4.40 12.80 -8.65
N ASP A 237 -4.90 13.94 -8.12
CA ASP A 237 -5.62 14.09 -6.86
C ASP A 237 -4.83 13.85 -5.56
N ASN A 238 -3.58 14.35 -5.51
CA ASN A 238 -2.73 14.18 -4.35
C ASN A 238 -1.91 15.43 -4.01
N LEU A 239 -2.58 16.58 -3.83
CA LEU A 239 -1.90 17.86 -3.56
C LEU A 239 -1.24 17.88 -2.17
N GLY A 240 -1.89 17.33 -1.16
CA GLY A 240 -1.36 17.30 0.22
C GLY A 240 -0.44 16.14 0.51
N GLY A 241 -0.64 15.03 -0.20
CA GLY A 241 0.05 13.78 0.02
C GLY A 241 -0.86 12.57 0.11
N ASN A 242 -0.30 11.42 0.45
CA ASN A 242 -1.01 10.13 0.51
C ASN A 242 -0.73 9.38 1.79
N VAL A 243 -1.71 8.59 2.22
CA VAL A 243 -1.57 7.58 3.26
C VAL A 243 -1.54 6.21 2.59
N ASN A 244 -0.41 5.52 2.68
CA ASN A 244 -0.22 4.18 2.14
C ASN A 244 -0.21 3.15 3.27
N VAL A 245 -1.16 2.24 3.24
CA VAL A 245 -1.23 1.11 4.17
C VAL A 245 -0.53 -0.08 3.55
N VAL A 246 0.50 -0.58 4.22
CA VAL A 246 1.25 -1.76 3.80
C VAL A 246 0.78 -2.95 4.63
N THR A 247 0.37 -4.01 3.95
CA THR A 247 -0.13 -5.22 4.59
C THR A 247 1.00 -6.19 4.89
N LYS A 248 0.86 -6.95 5.98
CA LYS A 248 1.77 -8.04 6.34
C LYS A 248 1.83 -9.09 5.23
N LYS A 249 3.03 -9.56 4.90
CA LYS A 249 3.30 -10.53 3.85
C LYS A 249 3.95 -11.79 4.42
N PRO A 250 3.85 -12.96 3.76
CA PRO A 250 4.60 -14.15 4.16
C PRO A 250 6.11 -13.92 4.09
N ASP A 251 6.83 -14.49 5.04
CA ASP A 251 8.30 -14.51 5.10
C ASP A 251 8.80 -15.89 5.54
N ALA A 252 10.11 -16.11 5.57
CA ALA A 252 10.68 -17.42 5.91
C ALA A 252 10.82 -17.68 7.41
N GLU A 253 10.45 -16.73 8.28
CA GLU A 253 10.44 -16.91 9.72
C GLU A 253 9.10 -17.50 10.16
N GLU A 254 9.11 -18.77 10.59
CA GLU A 254 7.91 -19.45 11.06
C GLU A 254 7.48 -18.88 12.41
N ARG A 255 6.20 -18.56 12.54
CA ARG A 255 5.62 -18.04 13.78
C ARG A 255 4.12 -18.27 13.86
N LEU A 256 3.65 -18.37 15.07
CA LEU A 256 2.24 -18.41 15.43
C LEU A 256 2.04 -17.43 16.58
N ILE A 257 1.33 -16.35 16.32
CA ILE A 257 1.00 -15.33 17.30
C ILE A 257 -0.50 -15.35 17.53
N MET A 258 -0.90 -15.53 18.76
CA MET A 258 -2.28 -15.39 19.21
C MET A 258 -2.31 -14.30 20.26
N SER A 259 -3.22 -13.34 20.12
CA SER A 259 -3.45 -12.31 21.13
C SER A 259 -4.93 -12.16 21.41
N MET A 260 -5.23 -11.77 22.64
CA MET A 260 -6.57 -11.43 23.08
C MET A 260 -6.49 -10.11 23.84
N ASP A 261 -7.31 -9.15 23.43
CA ASP A 261 -7.44 -7.87 24.10
C ASP A 261 -8.83 -7.75 24.70
N VAL A 262 -8.91 -7.24 25.92
CA VAL A 262 -10.17 -6.91 26.60
C VAL A 262 -10.09 -5.46 27.07
N GLY A 263 -11.20 -4.75 27.00
CA GLY A 263 -11.20 -3.33 27.33
C GLY A 263 -12.55 -2.78 27.76
N SER A 264 -12.60 -1.46 27.88
CA SER A 264 -13.82 -0.74 28.25
C SER A 264 -14.94 -0.98 27.25
N TYR A 265 -16.17 -0.78 27.68
CA TYR A 265 -17.39 -0.92 26.87
C TYR A 265 -17.63 -2.34 26.32
N GLY A 266 -17.14 -3.37 27.03
CA GLY A 266 -17.28 -4.75 26.59
C GLY A 266 -16.41 -5.13 25.38
N LEU A 267 -15.31 -4.42 25.15
CA LEU A 267 -14.37 -4.77 24.08
C LEU A 267 -13.75 -6.13 24.33
N VAL A 268 -13.91 -7.02 23.36
CA VAL A 268 -13.17 -8.29 23.25
C VAL A 268 -12.66 -8.40 21.83
N ARG A 269 -11.35 -8.61 21.68
CA ARG A 269 -10.68 -8.78 20.39
C ARG A 269 -9.74 -9.98 20.45
N GLY A 270 -9.85 -10.86 19.46
CA GLY A 270 -8.90 -11.95 19.22
C GLY A 270 -8.17 -11.75 17.89
N VAL A 271 -6.89 -12.04 17.86
CA VAL A 271 -6.06 -11.99 16.65
C VAL A 271 -5.24 -13.27 16.54
N LEU A 272 -5.22 -13.84 15.35
CA LEU A 272 -4.36 -14.93 14.92
C LEU A 272 -3.47 -14.42 13.78
N ASP A 273 -2.15 -14.58 13.91
CA ASP A 273 -1.17 -14.30 12.85
C ASP A 273 -0.23 -15.51 12.75
N ALA A 274 -0.46 -16.36 11.77
CA ALA A 274 0.28 -17.58 11.51
C ALA A 274 1.08 -17.45 10.22
N ASN A 275 2.40 -17.59 10.28
CA ASN A 275 3.31 -17.60 9.14
C ASN A 275 4.11 -18.88 9.15
N GLN A 276 4.02 -19.68 8.07
CA GLN A 276 4.58 -21.01 7.99
C GLN A 276 5.28 -21.24 6.64
N ALA A 277 6.40 -21.97 6.68
CA ALA A 277 7.00 -22.53 5.49
C ALA A 277 6.16 -23.72 5.00
N VAL A 278 5.81 -23.72 3.72
CA VAL A 278 5.08 -24.82 3.06
C VAL A 278 6.06 -25.86 2.52
N THR A 279 7.25 -25.42 2.09
CA THR A 279 8.33 -26.27 1.58
C THR A 279 9.53 -26.26 2.52
N ALA A 280 10.28 -27.36 2.55
CA ALA A 280 11.43 -27.51 3.43
C ALA A 280 12.56 -26.50 3.16
N ASP A 281 12.72 -26.10 1.89
CA ASP A 281 13.66 -25.06 1.45
C ASP A 281 13.18 -23.64 1.72
N LYS A 282 11.97 -23.49 2.28
CA LYS A 282 11.29 -22.21 2.54
C LYS A 282 11.06 -21.34 1.31
N SER A 283 11.12 -21.93 0.11
CA SER A 283 10.81 -21.23 -1.13
C SER A 283 9.33 -20.88 -1.23
N VAL A 284 8.45 -21.68 -0.65
CA VAL A 284 7.02 -21.38 -0.53
C VAL A 284 6.67 -21.15 0.93
N THR A 285 6.12 -19.99 1.23
CA THR A 285 5.64 -19.61 2.56
C THR A 285 4.20 -19.15 2.49
N ALA A 286 3.43 -19.39 3.53
CA ALA A 286 2.04 -18.98 3.66
C ALA A 286 1.83 -18.22 4.96
N ARG A 287 1.01 -17.18 4.92
CA ARG A 287 0.59 -16.43 6.11
C ARG A 287 -0.93 -16.33 6.16
N LEU A 288 -1.48 -16.57 7.31
CA LEU A 288 -2.89 -16.38 7.61
C LEU A 288 -3.02 -15.37 8.75
N ILE A 289 -3.73 -14.29 8.49
CA ILE A 289 -4.11 -13.34 9.52
C ILE A 289 -5.63 -13.40 9.64
N ALA A 290 -6.10 -13.63 10.86
CA ALA A 290 -7.52 -13.57 11.18
C ALA A 290 -7.73 -12.75 12.44
N SER A 291 -8.78 -11.94 12.48
CA SER A 291 -9.18 -11.25 13.69
C SER A 291 -10.69 -11.17 13.81
N ALA A 292 -11.15 -11.18 15.06
CA ALA A 292 -12.53 -10.94 15.41
C ALA A 292 -12.57 -9.99 16.61
N GLN A 293 -13.37 -8.95 16.49
CA GLN A 293 -13.57 -7.95 17.54
C GLN A 293 -15.06 -7.72 17.75
N THR A 294 -15.46 -7.60 19.00
CA THR A 294 -16.80 -7.13 19.38
C THR A 294 -16.69 -6.11 20.50
N MET A 295 -17.67 -5.22 20.57
CA MET A 295 -17.81 -4.24 21.64
C MET A 295 -19.28 -3.97 21.85
N ASP A 296 -19.75 -3.96 23.10
CA ASP A 296 -21.18 -3.75 23.41
C ASP A 296 -21.65 -2.38 22.94
N ARG A 297 -20.85 -1.36 23.16
CA ARG A 297 -21.11 0.02 22.73
C ARG A 297 -19.82 0.80 22.59
N ASN A 298 -19.84 1.88 21.82
CA ASN A 298 -18.75 2.86 21.85
C ASN A 298 -18.99 3.88 22.98
N TYR A 299 -18.08 4.83 23.14
CA TYR A 299 -18.17 5.88 24.16
C TYR A 299 -19.39 6.82 23.99
N GLY A 300 -20.02 6.84 22.81
CA GLY A 300 -21.25 7.56 22.52
C GLY A 300 -22.53 6.77 22.75
N GLY A 301 -22.45 5.57 23.34
CA GLY A 301 -23.58 4.72 23.61
C GLY A 301 -24.14 3.95 22.39
N TYR A 302 -23.50 4.06 21.22
CA TYR A 302 -23.92 3.34 20.01
C TYR A 302 -23.42 1.89 20.02
N THR A 303 -24.34 0.97 19.73
CA THR A 303 -24.17 -0.48 19.89
C THR A 303 -23.79 -1.20 18.59
N GLY A 304 -23.52 -2.50 18.67
CA GLY A 304 -23.34 -3.39 17.52
C GLY A 304 -21.97 -3.26 16.85
N ASN A 305 -20.96 -2.77 17.56
CA ASN A 305 -19.60 -2.67 17.04
C ASN A 305 -18.99 -4.07 16.85
N LYS A 306 -18.61 -4.40 15.64
CA LYS A 306 -18.02 -5.69 15.24
C LYS A 306 -17.01 -5.47 14.13
N ASP A 307 -15.92 -6.22 14.16
CA ASP A 307 -14.92 -6.24 13.09
C ASP A 307 -14.40 -7.66 12.89
N TYR A 308 -14.45 -8.15 11.68
CA TYR A 308 -13.96 -9.47 11.29
C TYR A 308 -12.99 -9.33 10.12
N LEU A 309 -11.89 -10.04 10.18
CA LEU A 309 -10.88 -10.12 9.12
C LEU A 309 -10.47 -11.55 8.86
N LEU A 310 -10.32 -11.88 7.59
CA LEU A 310 -9.61 -13.06 7.11
C LEU A 310 -8.69 -12.66 5.97
N ALA A 311 -7.38 -12.85 6.14
CA ALA A 311 -6.38 -12.41 5.18
C ALA A 311 -5.30 -13.50 4.95
N PRO A 312 -5.59 -14.52 4.12
CA PRO A 312 -4.60 -15.49 3.67
C PRO A 312 -3.70 -14.89 2.58
N SER A 313 -2.44 -15.30 2.58
CA SER A 313 -1.48 -14.98 1.53
C SER A 313 -0.46 -16.08 1.37
N ILE A 314 0.10 -16.19 0.17
CA ILE A 314 1.15 -17.15 -0.18
C ILE A 314 2.26 -16.41 -0.91
N ARG A 315 3.50 -16.80 -0.66
CA ARG A 315 4.68 -16.28 -1.34
C ARG A 315 5.51 -17.42 -1.88
N PHE A 316 5.91 -17.29 -3.13
CA PHE A 316 6.98 -18.07 -3.73
C PHE A 316 8.20 -17.18 -3.88
N LYS A 317 9.34 -17.62 -3.37
CA LYS A 317 10.59 -16.90 -3.48
C LYS A 317 11.74 -17.85 -3.77
N ASP A 318 12.41 -17.62 -4.90
CA ASP A 318 13.70 -18.24 -5.23
C ASP A 318 14.82 -17.18 -5.24
N GLY A 319 16.00 -17.53 -5.75
CA GLY A 319 17.14 -16.60 -5.84
C GLY A 319 16.88 -15.34 -6.66
N ARG A 320 15.91 -15.35 -7.59
CA ARG A 320 15.67 -14.25 -8.55
C ARG A 320 14.22 -13.82 -8.66
N THR A 321 13.28 -14.64 -8.20
CA THR A 321 11.84 -14.40 -8.32
C THR A 321 11.20 -14.31 -6.96
N ASP A 322 10.34 -13.34 -6.78
CA ASP A 322 9.52 -13.18 -5.58
C ASP A 322 8.08 -12.90 -6.03
N ILE A 323 7.17 -13.85 -5.76
CA ILE A 323 5.76 -13.76 -6.12
C ILE A 323 4.94 -13.84 -4.85
N ILE A 324 4.05 -12.89 -4.66
CA ILE A 324 3.10 -12.86 -3.53
C ILE A 324 1.70 -12.76 -4.10
N LEU A 325 0.83 -13.63 -3.61
CA LEU A 325 -0.62 -13.57 -3.86
C LEU A 325 -1.33 -13.47 -2.52
N GLY A 326 -2.29 -12.60 -2.42
CA GLY A 326 -3.05 -12.43 -1.18
C GLY A 326 -4.50 -12.05 -1.42
N LEU A 327 -5.31 -12.45 -0.45
CA LEU A 327 -6.73 -12.09 -0.31
C LEU A 327 -6.93 -11.44 1.05
N SER A 328 -7.77 -10.45 1.14
CA SER A 328 -8.24 -9.87 2.40
C SER A 328 -9.75 -9.67 2.30
N ALA A 329 -10.49 -10.28 3.23
CA ALA A 329 -11.92 -10.09 3.36
C ALA A 329 -12.22 -9.56 4.77
N SER A 330 -12.90 -8.43 4.84
CA SER A 330 -13.31 -7.82 6.12
C SER A 330 -14.78 -7.45 6.12
N ASP A 331 -15.41 -7.58 7.28
CA ASP A 331 -16.80 -7.17 7.56
C ASP A 331 -16.78 -6.41 8.88
N SER A 332 -17.05 -5.13 8.83
CA SER A 332 -17.01 -4.22 9.97
C SER A 332 -18.35 -3.53 10.16
N THR A 333 -18.79 -3.47 11.39
CA THR A 333 -19.88 -2.60 11.82
C THR A 333 -19.35 -1.72 12.94
N SER A 334 -19.45 -0.41 12.78
CA SER A 334 -19.01 0.57 13.76
C SER A 334 -20.16 1.50 14.11
N GLY A 335 -20.46 1.65 15.38
CA GLY A 335 -21.36 2.69 15.85
C GLY A 335 -20.87 4.08 15.42
N ILE A 336 -21.78 4.98 15.13
CA ILE A 336 -21.40 6.33 14.71
C ILE A 336 -20.59 7.04 15.78
N THR A 337 -19.71 7.95 15.37
CA THR A 337 -18.96 8.80 16.29
C THR A 337 -19.90 9.83 16.90
N PRO A 338 -19.91 10.02 18.23
CA PRO A 338 -20.66 11.10 18.85
C PRO A 338 -20.25 12.45 18.29
N PHE A 339 -21.21 13.32 18.14
CA PHE A 339 -21.01 14.65 17.58
C PHE A 339 -21.72 15.70 18.41
N THR A 340 -21.21 16.91 18.40
CA THR A 340 -21.83 18.08 19.03
C THR A 340 -22.86 18.68 18.09
N LEU A 341 -23.97 19.12 18.65
CA LEU A 341 -24.98 19.89 17.94
C LEU A 341 -24.70 21.38 18.10
N PHE A 342 -24.87 22.10 17.00
CA PHE A 342 -24.80 23.54 16.97
C PHE A 342 -26.23 24.11 16.87
N ASP A 343 -26.62 24.98 17.77
CA ASP A 343 -27.90 25.68 17.71
C ASP A 343 -27.74 26.94 16.83
N PRO A 344 -28.35 26.96 15.65
CA PRO A 344 -28.20 28.09 14.74
C PRO A 344 -28.90 29.36 15.23
N ASN A 345 -29.89 29.25 16.13
CA ASN A 345 -30.61 30.41 16.65
C ASN A 345 -29.79 31.15 17.69
N THR A 346 -29.03 30.43 18.51
CA THR A 346 -28.18 31.00 19.55
C THR A 346 -26.72 31.10 19.18
N GLY A 347 -26.28 30.45 18.12
CA GLY A 347 -24.87 30.37 17.72
C GLY A 347 -23.99 29.57 18.68
N GLN A 348 -24.58 28.77 19.56
CA GLN A 348 -23.86 28.04 20.60
C GLN A 348 -23.92 26.51 20.41
N ILE A 349 -22.95 25.84 21.01
CA ILE A 349 -22.96 24.36 21.08
C ILE A 349 -24.01 23.95 22.11
N VAL A 350 -24.91 23.05 21.71
CA VAL A 350 -25.91 22.46 22.60
C VAL A 350 -25.23 21.53 23.60
N LYS A 351 -25.38 21.84 24.88
CA LYS A 351 -24.87 21.00 25.97
C LYS A 351 -25.72 19.74 26.10
N ARG A 352 -25.11 18.58 25.94
CA ARG A 352 -25.73 17.27 26.18
C ARG A 352 -24.68 16.24 26.60
N ASP A 353 -25.13 15.13 27.17
CA ASP A 353 -24.29 13.98 27.45
C ASP A 353 -23.88 13.30 26.14
N LEU A 354 -22.59 13.33 25.79
CA LEU A 354 -22.05 12.68 24.61
C LEU A 354 -22.01 11.15 24.73
N GLY A 355 -22.19 10.60 25.92
CA GLY A 355 -22.32 9.15 26.16
C GLY A 355 -23.70 8.58 25.82
N MET A 356 -24.65 9.44 25.42
CA MET A 356 -26.01 9.02 25.03
C MET A 356 -26.25 9.23 23.55
N PRO A 357 -26.81 8.21 22.85
CA PRO A 357 -27.21 8.32 21.45
C PRO A 357 -28.25 9.43 21.25
N ILE A 358 -28.21 10.12 20.11
CA ILE A 358 -29.20 11.14 19.80
C ILE A 358 -30.52 10.52 19.38
N PHE A 359 -30.51 9.51 18.57
CA PHE A 359 -31.69 8.78 18.10
C PHE A 359 -31.64 7.33 18.57
N SER A 360 -31.62 6.38 17.66
CA SER A 360 -31.46 4.98 18.02
C SER A 360 -29.99 4.66 18.33
N SER A 361 -29.75 3.79 19.31
CA SER A 361 -28.40 3.33 19.66
C SER A 361 -27.80 2.39 18.61
N ASP A 362 -28.60 1.86 17.68
CA ASP A 362 -28.17 0.94 16.60
C ASP A 362 -27.61 1.67 15.37
N GLN A 363 -27.49 3.01 15.42
CA GLN A 363 -26.90 3.77 14.32
C GLN A 363 -25.46 3.36 14.09
N SER A 364 -25.17 2.94 12.87
CA SER A 364 -23.87 2.35 12.56
C SER A 364 -23.48 2.54 11.09
N ILE A 365 -22.20 2.37 10.87
CA ILE A 365 -21.58 2.26 9.54
C ILE A 365 -21.20 0.79 9.35
N LYS A 366 -21.67 0.19 8.29
CA LYS A 366 -21.35 -1.18 7.89
C LYS A 366 -20.43 -1.15 6.69
N THR A 367 -19.25 -1.75 6.78
CA THR A 367 -18.29 -1.81 5.68
C THR A 367 -17.92 -3.25 5.41
N LYS A 368 -18.06 -3.67 4.14
CA LYS A 368 -17.57 -4.95 3.66
C LYS A 368 -16.54 -4.68 2.58
N THR A 369 -15.33 -5.20 2.77
CA THR A 369 -14.23 -5.04 1.81
C THR A 369 -13.70 -6.40 1.41
N THR A 370 -13.58 -6.63 0.11
CA THR A 370 -12.85 -7.78 -0.44
C THR A 370 -11.75 -7.25 -1.33
N ARG A 371 -10.52 -7.68 -1.04
CA ARG A 371 -9.31 -7.25 -1.74
C ARG A 371 -8.52 -8.45 -2.19
N VAL A 372 -8.07 -8.41 -3.45
CA VAL A 372 -7.13 -9.38 -4.01
C VAL A 372 -5.91 -8.60 -4.50
N TYR A 373 -4.72 -9.08 -4.17
CA TYR A 373 -3.48 -8.46 -4.64
C TYR A 373 -2.48 -9.49 -5.12
N ALA A 374 -1.63 -9.06 -6.04
CA ALA A 374 -0.54 -9.85 -6.57
C ALA A 374 0.69 -8.96 -6.74
N ASP A 375 1.85 -9.43 -6.27
CA ASP A 375 3.14 -8.78 -6.46
C ASP A 375 4.09 -9.78 -7.13
N LEU A 376 4.80 -9.34 -8.16
CA LEU A 376 5.90 -10.07 -8.80
C LEU A 376 7.13 -9.17 -8.82
N THR A 377 8.24 -9.68 -8.30
CA THR A 377 9.56 -9.07 -8.48
C THR A 377 10.47 -10.12 -9.11
N ARG A 378 11.11 -9.79 -10.24
CA ARG A 378 12.03 -10.66 -10.96
C ARG A 378 13.34 -9.95 -11.25
N GLU A 379 14.42 -10.48 -10.72
CA GLU A 379 15.77 -10.06 -11.08
C GLU A 379 16.12 -10.66 -12.47
N LEU A 380 16.14 -9.83 -13.49
CA LEU A 380 16.49 -10.25 -14.86
C LEU A 380 18.01 -10.35 -15.00
N THR A 381 18.71 -9.37 -14.46
CA THR A 381 20.16 -9.34 -14.32
C THR A 381 20.49 -8.78 -12.94
N ARG A 382 21.78 -8.68 -12.58
CA ARG A 382 22.24 -8.05 -11.34
C ARG A 382 21.79 -6.58 -11.21
N ASP A 383 21.67 -5.93 -12.35
CA ASP A 383 21.43 -4.48 -12.43
C ASP A 383 20.01 -4.15 -12.89
N ILE A 384 19.23 -5.15 -13.29
CA ILE A 384 17.88 -4.96 -13.83
C ILE A 384 16.89 -5.85 -13.08
N THR A 385 15.96 -5.21 -12.40
CA THR A 385 14.83 -5.87 -11.73
C THR A 385 13.53 -5.43 -12.38
N PHE A 386 12.67 -6.37 -12.72
CA PHE A 386 11.32 -6.13 -13.19
C PHE A 386 10.32 -6.33 -12.05
N VAL A 387 9.40 -5.39 -11.89
CA VAL A 387 8.36 -5.42 -10.85
C VAL A 387 7.00 -5.23 -11.48
N VAL A 388 6.05 -6.09 -11.11
CA VAL A 388 4.62 -5.95 -11.45
C VAL A 388 3.81 -6.06 -10.17
N ARG A 389 2.84 -5.18 -10.00
CA ARG A 389 1.91 -5.22 -8.87
C ARG A 389 0.49 -5.03 -9.37
N GLY A 390 -0.45 -5.71 -8.75
CA GLY A 390 -1.87 -5.60 -9.06
C GLY A 390 -2.73 -5.63 -7.80
N LEU A 391 -3.82 -4.88 -7.83
CA LEU A 391 -4.79 -4.76 -6.74
C LEU A 391 -6.19 -4.70 -7.32
N HIS A 392 -7.10 -5.51 -6.80
CA HIS A 392 -8.54 -5.40 -6.97
C HIS A 392 -9.20 -5.17 -5.61
N ASP A 393 -10.11 -4.21 -5.53
CA ASP A 393 -10.81 -3.83 -4.30
C ASP A 393 -12.31 -3.67 -4.58
N ASP A 394 -13.18 -4.42 -3.87
CA ASP A 394 -14.64 -4.27 -3.84
C ASP A 394 -15.03 -3.82 -2.43
N ASN A 395 -15.56 -2.62 -2.31
CA ASN A 395 -15.96 -2.02 -1.05
C ASN A 395 -17.44 -1.70 -1.07
N ARG A 396 -18.16 -2.11 -0.02
CA ARG A 396 -19.58 -1.82 0.17
C ARG A 396 -19.77 -1.16 1.51
N LEU A 397 -20.34 0.03 1.49
CA LEU A 397 -20.67 0.80 2.67
C LEU A 397 -22.19 0.89 2.83
N GLY A 398 -22.67 0.55 4.00
CA GLY A 398 -24.04 0.82 4.44
C GLY A 398 -24.03 1.86 5.55
N LEU A 399 -24.87 2.87 5.44
CA LEU A 399 -25.00 3.95 6.41
C LEU A 399 -26.36 3.80 7.12
N ASP A 400 -26.36 3.16 8.27
CA ASP A 400 -27.53 3.03 9.12
C ASP A 400 -27.59 4.21 10.09
N VAL A 401 -27.79 5.41 9.54
CA VAL A 401 -27.78 6.67 10.29
C VAL A 401 -29.04 7.48 10.01
N TYR A 402 -29.39 8.35 10.94
CA TYR A 402 -30.46 9.33 10.76
C TYR A 402 -29.83 10.70 10.49
N PRO A 403 -29.77 11.16 9.22
CA PRO A 403 -29.30 12.48 8.91
C PRO A 403 -30.17 13.52 9.60
N PHE A 404 -29.53 14.43 10.28
CA PHE A 404 -30.17 15.54 11.01
C PHE A 404 -29.77 16.85 10.37
N TYR A 405 -30.73 17.70 10.09
CA TYR A 405 -30.48 19.02 9.49
C TYR A 405 -31.57 20.01 9.90
N LEU A 406 -31.34 21.25 9.65
CA LEU A 406 -32.37 22.28 9.75
C LEU A 406 -33.07 22.41 8.41
N ASN A 407 -34.41 22.39 8.42
CA ASN A 407 -35.17 22.67 7.22
C ASN A 407 -35.11 24.17 6.86
N SER A 408 -35.74 24.58 5.76
CA SER A 408 -35.76 25.97 5.29
C SER A 408 -36.37 26.97 6.30
N ALA A 409 -37.16 26.50 7.26
CA ALA A 409 -37.71 27.32 8.34
C ALA A 409 -36.83 27.30 9.61
N GLY A 410 -35.62 26.71 9.58
CA GLY A 410 -34.74 26.58 10.73
C GLY A 410 -35.21 25.56 11.77
N ILE A 411 -36.18 24.70 11.44
CA ILE A 411 -36.70 23.68 12.36
C ILE A 411 -35.85 22.43 12.24
N PRO A 412 -35.40 21.85 13.38
CA PRO A 412 -34.69 20.57 13.40
C PRO A 412 -35.51 19.44 12.73
N THR A 413 -34.94 18.79 11.76
CA THR A 413 -35.58 17.78 10.95
C THR A 413 -34.71 16.54 10.87
N VAL A 414 -35.32 15.36 10.96
CA VAL A 414 -34.67 14.06 10.82
C VAL A 414 -35.08 13.41 9.52
N ALA A 415 -34.14 13.11 8.67
CA ALA A 415 -34.42 12.33 7.47
C ALA A 415 -34.36 10.83 7.77
N VAL A 416 -35.44 10.12 7.45
CA VAL A 416 -35.51 8.66 7.54
C VAL A 416 -35.27 8.08 6.16
N ARG A 417 -34.07 7.59 5.92
CA ARG A 417 -33.67 6.98 4.65
C ARG A 417 -32.57 5.96 4.84
N GLY A 418 -32.57 4.93 4.00
CA GLY A 418 -31.42 4.08 3.83
C GLY A 418 -30.39 4.77 2.95
N SER A 419 -29.11 4.67 3.30
CA SER A 419 -27.99 5.20 2.53
C SER A 419 -26.87 4.18 2.47
N GLY A 420 -26.12 4.20 1.38
CA GLY A 420 -24.97 3.32 1.20
C GLY A 420 -24.22 3.65 -0.08
N GLN A 421 -23.18 2.89 -0.33
CA GLN A 421 -22.41 3.01 -1.56
C GLN A 421 -21.69 1.72 -1.91
N VAL A 422 -21.44 1.53 -3.19
CA VAL A 422 -20.57 0.47 -3.72
C VAL A 422 -19.41 1.13 -4.45
N GLY A 423 -18.21 0.81 -4.05
CA GLY A 423 -16.97 1.24 -4.69
C GLY A 423 -16.21 0.02 -5.20
N LYS A 424 -15.68 0.11 -6.41
CA LYS A 424 -14.76 -0.88 -6.97
C LYS A 424 -13.56 -0.19 -7.52
N SER A 425 -12.38 -0.76 -7.35
CA SER A 425 -11.17 -0.26 -7.97
C SER A 425 -10.24 -1.38 -8.40
N ASP A 426 -9.57 -1.15 -9.52
CA ASP A 426 -8.48 -1.97 -10.04
C ASP A 426 -7.27 -1.05 -10.20
N ALA A 427 -6.11 -1.51 -9.75
CA ALA A 427 -4.87 -0.78 -9.94
C ALA A 427 -3.74 -1.74 -10.28
N ALA A 428 -2.85 -1.32 -11.15
CA ALA A 428 -1.66 -2.08 -11.50
C ALA A 428 -0.51 -1.13 -11.81
N ASP A 429 0.71 -1.57 -11.54
CA ASP A 429 1.90 -0.97 -12.08
C ASP A 429 2.91 -2.03 -12.55
N ALA A 430 3.70 -1.65 -13.55
CA ALA A 430 4.80 -2.45 -14.05
C ALA A 430 5.98 -1.54 -14.35
N PHE A 431 7.15 -1.87 -13.79
CA PHE A 431 8.32 -1.02 -13.96
C PHE A 431 9.63 -1.80 -13.85
N PHE A 432 10.67 -1.24 -14.45
CA PHE A 432 12.04 -1.68 -14.32
C PHE A 432 12.78 -0.80 -13.32
N ARG A 433 13.55 -1.44 -12.44
CA ARG A 433 14.61 -0.82 -11.65
C ARG A 433 15.93 -1.20 -12.30
N ILE A 434 16.70 -0.19 -12.67
CA ILE A 434 17.98 -0.38 -13.36
C ILE A 434 19.03 0.35 -12.52
N ARG A 435 20.14 -0.33 -12.22
CA ARG A 435 21.28 0.22 -11.51
C ARG A 435 22.53 0.03 -12.35
N PHE A 436 23.30 1.08 -12.57
CA PHE A 436 24.58 0.97 -13.25
C PHE A 436 25.54 2.03 -12.75
N LYS A 437 26.83 1.77 -12.92
CA LYS A 437 27.92 2.66 -12.53
C LYS A 437 28.66 3.11 -13.79
N PRO A 438 28.31 4.27 -14.38
CA PRO A 438 29.01 4.78 -15.57
C PRO A 438 30.45 5.24 -15.25
N ALA A 439 30.72 5.56 -13.98
CA ALA A 439 32.05 5.88 -13.46
C ALA A 439 32.13 5.47 -11.99
N ASN A 440 33.35 5.33 -11.47
CA ASN A 440 33.57 4.87 -10.09
C ASN A 440 32.99 5.82 -9.02
N PHE A 441 32.82 7.11 -9.35
CA PHE A 441 32.30 8.12 -8.44
C PHE A 441 30.79 8.37 -8.57
N VAL A 442 30.09 7.68 -9.49
CA VAL A 442 28.63 7.87 -9.66
C VAL A 442 27.92 6.54 -9.84
N THR A 443 26.84 6.36 -9.07
CA THR A 443 25.87 5.28 -9.26
C THR A 443 24.59 5.88 -9.79
N VAL A 444 24.07 5.34 -10.88
CA VAL A 444 22.77 5.73 -11.46
C VAL A 444 21.75 4.67 -11.10
N ARG A 445 20.62 5.09 -10.53
CA ARG A 445 19.44 4.24 -10.31
C ARG A 445 18.29 4.81 -11.12
N LEU A 446 17.80 4.04 -12.08
CA LEU A 446 16.73 4.44 -13.00
C LEU A 446 15.50 3.58 -12.77
N ASN A 447 14.33 4.22 -12.68
CA ASN A 447 13.04 3.57 -12.69
C ASN A 447 12.26 4.04 -13.90
N VAL A 448 11.78 3.12 -14.71
CA VAL A 448 10.94 3.41 -15.87
C VAL A 448 9.76 2.45 -15.86
N GLY A 449 8.57 2.98 -16.02
CA GLY A 449 7.39 2.13 -15.95
C GLY A 449 6.10 2.77 -16.39
N TYR A 450 5.07 1.96 -16.24
CA TYR A 450 3.68 2.29 -16.52
C TYR A 450 2.82 1.95 -15.33
N ASN A 451 1.83 2.76 -15.05
CA ASN A 451 0.78 2.42 -14.10
C ASN A 451 -0.60 2.69 -14.67
N PHE A 452 -1.55 1.94 -14.16
CA PHE A 452 -2.96 2.02 -14.48
C PHE A 452 -3.77 1.97 -13.18
N SER A 453 -4.81 2.77 -13.09
CA SER A 453 -5.87 2.59 -12.10
C SER A 453 -7.22 2.98 -12.67
N GLN A 454 -8.25 2.25 -12.28
CA GLN A 454 -9.63 2.59 -12.55
C GLN A 454 -10.46 2.38 -11.29
N GLY A 455 -11.55 3.13 -11.19
CA GLY A 455 -12.48 2.96 -10.09
C GLY A 455 -13.88 3.40 -10.47
N SER A 456 -14.84 2.88 -9.73
CA SER A 456 -16.24 3.29 -9.83
C SER A 456 -16.84 3.49 -8.44
N PHE A 457 -17.72 4.45 -8.34
CA PHE A 457 -18.48 4.79 -7.16
C PHE A 457 -19.96 4.86 -7.51
N GLU A 458 -20.77 4.16 -6.75
CA GLU A 458 -22.20 4.06 -6.95
C GLU A 458 -22.92 4.24 -5.61
N PRO A 459 -23.49 5.43 -5.34
CA PRO A 459 -24.32 5.62 -4.15
C PRO A 459 -25.60 4.82 -4.24
N ARG A 460 -26.05 4.37 -3.08
CA ARG A 460 -27.30 3.68 -2.86
C ARG A 460 -28.19 4.50 -1.95
N SER A 461 -29.46 4.59 -2.25
CA SER A 461 -30.45 5.28 -1.42
C SER A 461 -31.75 4.49 -1.37
N SER A 462 -32.64 4.90 -0.51
CA SER A 462 -34.05 4.52 -0.52
C SER A 462 -34.91 5.75 -0.69
N ALA A 463 -36.20 5.57 -0.87
CA ALA A 463 -37.16 6.62 -0.63
C ALA A 463 -36.90 7.25 0.75
N SER A 464 -36.98 8.56 0.84
CA SER A 464 -36.81 9.28 2.09
C SER A 464 -38.09 10.04 2.45
N TYR A 465 -38.32 10.16 3.75
CA TYR A 465 -39.31 11.08 4.29
C TYR A 465 -38.73 11.79 5.50
N ASP A 466 -39.17 13.01 5.70
CA ASP A 466 -38.68 13.85 6.77
C ASP A 466 -39.66 13.80 7.94
N ILE A 467 -39.11 13.65 9.13
CA ILE A 467 -39.85 13.79 10.37
C ILE A 467 -39.51 15.17 10.92
N ILE A 468 -40.47 16.07 10.83
CA ILE A 468 -40.40 17.37 11.50
C ILE A 468 -40.84 17.12 12.93
N GLN A 469 -39.86 16.89 13.81
CA GLN A 469 -40.13 16.88 15.24
C GLN A 469 -39.41 18.06 15.88
N PRO A 470 -40.07 18.76 16.80
CA PRO A 470 -39.35 19.65 17.69
C PRO A 470 -38.44 18.78 18.57
N VAL A 471 -37.24 18.52 18.08
CA VAL A 471 -36.22 17.81 18.83
C VAL A 471 -35.77 18.73 19.95
N PRO A 472 -35.97 18.40 21.22
CA PRO A 472 -35.42 19.19 22.31
C PRO A 472 -33.89 19.03 22.28
N LEU A 473 -33.21 19.97 21.64
CA LEU A 473 -31.77 19.90 21.36
C LEU A 473 -30.92 19.64 22.61
N GLY A 474 -31.37 20.04 23.78
CA GLY A 474 -30.67 19.83 25.06
C GLY A 474 -31.07 18.60 25.86
N ALA A 475 -32.01 17.78 25.38
CA ALA A 475 -32.48 16.62 26.14
C ALA A 475 -31.47 15.46 26.09
N ASN A 476 -31.15 14.92 27.28
CA ASN A 476 -30.39 13.69 27.43
C ASN A 476 -31.31 12.44 27.27
N THR A 477 -32.10 12.42 26.21
CA THR A 477 -33.04 11.33 25.91
C THR A 477 -32.88 10.87 24.50
N THR A 478 -33.06 9.57 24.26
CA THR A 478 -33.13 9.01 22.92
C THR A 478 -34.45 9.40 22.28
N ILE A 479 -34.40 9.96 21.08
CA ILE A 479 -35.59 10.38 20.34
C ILE A 479 -36.09 9.18 19.53
N PRO A 480 -37.35 8.73 19.70
CA PRO A 480 -37.91 7.64 18.91
C PRO A 480 -37.98 8.02 17.42
N VAL A 481 -37.49 7.14 16.59
CA VAL A 481 -37.54 7.28 15.12
C VAL A 481 -37.96 5.93 14.50
N PRO A 482 -38.69 5.93 13.37
CA PRO A 482 -39.09 4.69 12.72
C PRO A 482 -37.87 3.98 12.11
N PRO A 483 -37.99 2.66 11.81
CA PRO A 483 -36.94 1.91 11.15
C PRO A 483 -36.56 2.52 9.80
N ARG A 484 -35.28 2.47 9.48
CA ARG A 484 -34.74 2.93 8.19
C ARG A 484 -35.06 1.93 7.09
N PRO A 485 -35.53 2.36 5.91
CA PRO A 485 -35.70 1.50 4.76
C PRO A 485 -34.34 1.05 4.19
N THR A 486 -34.30 -0.09 3.52
CA THR A 486 -33.08 -0.59 2.88
C THR A 486 -32.69 0.29 1.67
N ALA A 487 -31.44 0.62 1.55
CA ALA A 487 -30.89 1.40 0.45
C ALA A 487 -30.72 0.52 -0.82
N THR A 488 -31.71 0.54 -1.70
CA THR A 488 -31.74 -0.27 -2.93
C THR A 488 -31.55 0.56 -4.19
N ASP A 489 -32.00 1.81 -4.16
CA ASP A 489 -32.09 2.65 -5.36
C ASP A 489 -30.71 3.17 -5.76
N ARG A 490 -30.48 3.18 -7.04
CA ARG A 490 -29.24 3.64 -7.67
C ARG A 490 -29.52 4.99 -8.35
N SER A 491 -28.82 6.02 -7.92
CA SER A 491 -29.03 7.35 -8.52
C SER A 491 -28.08 7.59 -9.68
N PHE A 492 -26.79 7.36 -9.46
CA PHE A 492 -25.77 7.59 -10.48
C PHE A 492 -24.57 6.68 -10.26
N ARG A 493 -23.70 6.64 -11.26
CA ARG A 493 -22.37 6.04 -11.16
C ARG A 493 -21.31 7.03 -11.62
N LEU A 494 -20.30 7.23 -10.80
CA LEU A 494 -19.07 7.91 -11.18
C LEU A 494 -18.01 6.86 -11.52
N GLY A 495 -17.28 7.08 -12.58
CA GLY A 495 -16.14 6.26 -12.96
C GLY A 495 -14.91 7.14 -13.18
N SER A 496 -13.74 6.65 -12.81
CA SER A 496 -12.45 7.28 -13.13
C SER A 496 -11.48 6.25 -13.66
N GLN A 497 -10.65 6.68 -14.58
CA GLN A 497 -9.54 5.91 -15.11
C GLN A 497 -8.33 6.82 -15.24
N GLN A 498 -7.20 6.38 -14.73
CA GLN A 498 -5.94 7.07 -14.98
C GLN A 498 -4.85 6.11 -15.40
N GLN A 499 -3.95 6.60 -16.22
CA GLN A 499 -2.79 5.88 -16.70
C GLN A 499 -1.60 6.83 -16.71
N GLY A 500 -0.40 6.29 -16.54
CA GLY A 500 0.79 7.12 -16.61
C GLY A 500 2.02 6.32 -17.01
N VAL A 501 2.82 6.93 -17.87
CA VAL A 501 4.20 6.49 -18.15
C VAL A 501 5.13 7.40 -17.37
N PHE A 502 6.08 6.82 -16.66
CA PHE A 502 7.02 7.57 -15.85
C PHE A 502 8.46 7.09 -16.02
N GLY A 503 9.37 8.03 -15.84
CA GLY A 503 10.80 7.78 -15.73
C GLY A 503 11.38 8.63 -14.61
N GLN A 504 12.24 8.03 -13.78
CA GLN A 504 12.92 8.70 -12.68
C GLN A 504 14.35 8.19 -12.57
N ALA A 505 15.30 9.09 -12.48
CA ALA A 505 16.71 8.79 -12.28
C ALA A 505 17.23 9.41 -10.98
N LEU A 506 17.97 8.64 -10.20
CA LEU A 506 18.80 9.13 -9.10
C LEU A 506 20.26 9.00 -9.51
N LEU A 507 20.98 10.11 -9.45
CA LEU A 507 22.42 10.18 -9.60
C LEU A 507 23.04 10.27 -8.20
N ASP A 508 23.76 9.24 -7.78
CA ASP A 508 24.36 9.14 -6.46
C ASP A 508 25.89 9.35 -6.57
N PHE A 509 26.36 10.48 -6.05
CA PHE A 509 27.77 10.87 -5.97
C PHE A 509 28.34 10.69 -4.55
N GLY A 510 27.77 9.79 -3.77
CA GLY A 510 28.11 9.57 -2.38
C GLY A 510 27.39 10.56 -1.45
N ARG A 511 28.05 11.68 -1.10
CA ARG A 511 27.44 12.69 -0.22
C ARG A 511 26.37 13.56 -0.91
N VAL A 512 26.34 13.59 -2.22
CA VAL A 512 25.37 14.37 -3.01
C VAL A 512 24.56 13.42 -3.86
N LYS A 513 23.24 13.51 -3.74
CA LYS A 513 22.29 12.72 -4.53
C LYS A 513 21.36 13.66 -5.27
N LEU A 514 21.21 13.47 -6.57
CA LEU A 514 20.35 14.27 -7.42
C LEU A 514 19.24 13.39 -8.00
N LEU A 515 18.00 13.79 -7.82
CA LEU A 515 16.83 13.12 -8.35
C LEU A 515 16.23 13.93 -9.49
N GLY A 516 15.94 13.29 -10.61
CA GLY A 516 15.17 13.86 -11.70
C GLY A 516 14.13 12.88 -12.21
N GLY A 517 12.90 13.34 -12.46
CA GLY A 517 11.83 12.50 -12.96
C GLY A 517 10.84 13.24 -13.83
N LEU A 518 10.20 12.49 -14.71
CA LEU A 518 9.16 12.99 -15.59
C LEU A 518 8.04 11.95 -15.68
N ARG A 519 6.79 12.41 -15.67
CA ARG A 519 5.62 11.54 -15.90
C ARG A 519 4.64 12.19 -16.84
N ARG A 520 4.12 11.42 -17.79
CA ARG A 520 2.94 11.76 -18.57
C ARG A 520 1.73 11.02 -18.04
N ASN A 521 0.71 11.76 -17.65
CA ASN A 521 -0.55 11.25 -17.13
C ASN A 521 -1.68 11.46 -18.13
N TRP A 522 -2.61 10.51 -18.18
CA TRP A 522 -3.92 10.61 -18.84
C TRP A 522 -4.98 10.25 -17.82
N TYR A 523 -6.02 11.06 -17.77
CA TYR A 523 -7.16 10.90 -16.89
C TYR A 523 -8.45 10.91 -17.69
N LYS A 524 -9.40 10.08 -17.30
CA LYS A 524 -10.74 10.02 -17.85
C LYS A 524 -11.73 9.86 -16.70
N SER A 525 -12.75 10.71 -16.63
CA SER A 525 -13.90 10.53 -15.75
C SER A 525 -15.16 10.25 -16.56
N THR A 526 -16.07 9.47 -15.97
CA THR A 526 -17.36 9.13 -16.54
C THR A 526 -18.45 9.36 -15.51
N PHE A 527 -19.58 9.86 -15.96
CA PHE A 527 -20.77 10.06 -15.17
C PHE A 527 -21.97 9.43 -15.87
N GLU A 528 -22.63 8.51 -15.19
CA GLU A 528 -23.86 7.86 -15.64
C GLU A 528 -24.98 8.19 -14.64
N PHE A 529 -26.07 8.79 -15.11
CA PHE A 529 -27.26 9.00 -14.30
C PHE A 529 -28.29 7.94 -14.68
N PHE A 530 -28.64 7.06 -13.74
CA PHE A 530 -29.56 5.95 -14.03
C PHE A 530 -30.94 6.50 -14.37
N GLY A 531 -31.46 6.08 -15.52
CA GLY A 531 -32.72 6.59 -16.08
C GLY A 531 -32.58 7.75 -17.08
N PHE A 532 -31.43 8.41 -17.14
CA PHE A 532 -31.18 9.52 -18.07
C PHE A 532 -30.05 9.25 -19.07
N GLY A 533 -29.12 8.33 -18.74
CA GLY A 533 -28.06 7.91 -19.65
C GLY A 533 -26.65 8.25 -19.18
N VAL A 534 -25.68 8.03 -20.06
CA VAL A 534 -24.25 8.27 -19.84
C VAL A 534 -23.86 9.62 -20.44
N PHE A 535 -23.24 10.47 -19.65
CA PHE A 535 -22.72 11.75 -20.12
C PHE A 535 -21.38 11.57 -20.85
N PRO A 536 -21.03 12.48 -21.77
CA PRO A 536 -19.72 12.46 -22.41
C PRO A 536 -18.58 12.42 -21.37
N PRO A 537 -17.56 11.60 -21.55
CA PRO A 537 -16.48 11.50 -20.58
C PRO A 537 -15.59 12.74 -20.61
N ASP A 538 -15.24 13.24 -19.44
CA ASP A 538 -14.15 14.20 -19.30
C ASP A 538 -12.81 13.54 -19.45
N ARG A 539 -11.88 14.19 -20.15
CA ARG A 539 -10.52 13.71 -20.37
C ARG A 539 -9.53 14.81 -20.10
N ASP A 540 -8.42 14.45 -19.46
CA ASP A 540 -7.32 15.35 -19.16
C ASP A 540 -5.99 14.65 -19.35
N ALA A 541 -4.94 15.41 -19.62
CA ALA A 541 -3.60 14.87 -19.74
C ALA A 541 -2.57 15.93 -19.34
N ALA A 542 -1.62 15.52 -18.51
CA ALA A 542 -0.58 16.43 -18.02
C ALA A 542 0.78 15.74 -17.95
N THR A 543 1.82 16.52 -18.16
CA THR A 543 3.20 16.12 -17.94
C THR A 543 3.73 16.81 -16.69
N VAL A 544 4.25 16.04 -15.75
CA VAL A 544 4.77 16.53 -14.47
C VAL A 544 6.22 16.20 -14.31
N PRO A 545 7.07 17.22 -14.10
CA PRO A 545 8.44 17.05 -13.67
C PRO A 545 8.53 16.88 -12.15
N ASN A 546 9.59 16.22 -11.71
CA ASN A 546 9.99 16.10 -10.32
C ASN A 546 11.51 16.21 -10.24
N PHE A 547 12.03 17.10 -9.41
CA PHE A 547 13.44 17.27 -9.16
C PHE A 547 13.72 17.31 -7.68
N GLY A 548 14.88 16.81 -7.27
CA GLY A 548 15.27 16.86 -5.88
C GLY A 548 16.78 16.68 -5.72
N ALA A 549 17.26 17.14 -4.59
CA ALA A 549 18.65 16.95 -4.17
C ALA A 549 18.71 16.60 -2.70
N VAL A 550 19.63 15.72 -2.35
CA VAL A 550 20.01 15.41 -0.95
C VAL A 550 21.49 15.62 -0.81
N VAL A 551 21.89 16.30 0.25
CA VAL A 551 23.30 16.50 0.61
C VAL A 551 23.52 15.98 2.01
N ASP A 552 24.36 14.97 2.16
CA ASP A 552 24.81 14.46 3.44
C ASP A 552 25.90 15.38 4.00
N VAL A 553 25.49 16.31 4.88
CA VAL A 553 26.41 17.27 5.53
C VAL A 553 27.38 16.53 6.47
N THR A 554 26.84 15.58 7.23
CA THR A 554 27.58 14.63 8.06
C THR A 554 27.00 13.24 7.88
N ASP A 555 27.62 12.22 8.48
CA ASP A 555 27.10 10.85 8.44
C ASP A 555 25.71 10.73 9.12
N ASN A 556 25.31 11.68 9.95
CA ASN A 556 24.03 11.68 10.68
C ASN A 556 23.07 12.80 10.24
N ILE A 557 23.52 13.80 9.48
CA ILE A 557 22.73 14.97 9.09
C ILE A 557 22.71 15.09 7.58
N SER A 558 21.52 15.08 7.00
CA SER A 558 21.28 15.34 5.59
C SER A 558 20.33 16.50 5.41
N VAL A 559 20.56 17.31 4.38
CA VAL A 559 19.67 18.39 3.96
C VAL A 559 19.15 18.06 2.58
N PHE A 560 17.88 18.31 2.35
CA PHE A 560 17.28 18.08 1.05
C PHE A 560 16.42 19.26 0.57
N ALA A 561 16.31 19.36 -0.74
CA ALA A 561 15.36 20.23 -1.42
C ALA A 561 14.68 19.48 -2.54
N ASN A 562 13.41 19.80 -2.80
CA ASN A 562 12.69 19.22 -3.92
C ASN A 562 11.76 20.23 -4.59
N TYR A 563 11.52 20.00 -5.87
CA TYR A 563 10.48 20.62 -6.66
C TYR A 563 9.56 19.55 -7.21
N VAL A 564 8.29 19.59 -6.82
CA VAL A 564 7.27 18.60 -7.23
C VAL A 564 6.02 19.34 -7.67
N LYS A 565 5.46 18.96 -8.80
CA LYS A 565 4.19 19.47 -9.28
C LYS A 565 3.07 18.51 -8.94
N GLY A 566 2.01 19.02 -8.30
CA GLY A 566 0.78 18.28 -8.05
C GLY A 566 -0.19 18.38 -9.24
N LEU A 567 -1.09 17.43 -9.35
CA LEU A 567 -2.18 17.42 -10.30
C LEU A 567 -3.48 17.15 -9.56
N SER A 568 -4.51 17.98 -9.82
CA SER A 568 -5.88 17.71 -9.40
C SER A 568 -6.79 17.67 -10.62
N ALA A 569 -7.62 16.65 -10.70
CA ALA A 569 -8.64 16.57 -11.73
C ALA A 569 -9.82 17.47 -11.33
N SER A 570 -10.09 18.53 -12.08
CA SER A 570 -11.29 19.32 -11.85
C SER A 570 -12.49 18.60 -12.45
N THR A 571 -13.36 18.10 -11.60
CA THR A 571 -14.70 17.59 -11.96
C THR A 571 -15.78 18.67 -11.79
N SER A 572 -15.39 19.88 -11.37
CA SER A 572 -16.33 20.96 -11.12
C SER A 572 -16.79 21.59 -12.44
N THR A 573 -18.09 21.54 -12.67
CA THR A 573 -18.76 22.30 -13.73
C THR A 573 -19.44 23.54 -13.13
N ASN A 574 -19.50 24.63 -13.85
CA ASN A 574 -20.36 25.75 -13.47
C ASN A 574 -21.84 25.40 -13.70
N PHE A 575 -22.77 26.26 -13.22
CA PHE A 575 -24.21 26.06 -13.40
C PHE A 575 -24.65 25.96 -14.88
N ALA A 576 -23.82 26.41 -15.83
CA ALA A 576 -24.07 26.32 -17.27
C ALA A 576 -23.50 25.02 -17.89
N GLY A 577 -22.95 24.10 -17.09
CA GLY A 577 -22.34 22.85 -17.56
C GLY A 577 -20.96 23.03 -18.19
N SER A 578 -20.39 24.23 -18.17
CA SER A 578 -19.03 24.47 -18.64
C SER A 578 -18.01 24.06 -17.57
N ARG A 579 -16.96 23.36 -17.99
CA ARG A 579 -15.87 22.96 -17.12
C ARG A 579 -15.13 24.18 -16.57
N LEU A 580 -14.91 24.20 -15.26
CA LEU A 580 -13.99 25.16 -14.67
C LEU A 580 -12.55 24.79 -15.07
N PRO A 581 -11.69 25.79 -15.38
CA PRO A 581 -10.32 25.51 -15.74
C PRO A 581 -9.60 24.77 -14.61
N ASN A 582 -8.77 23.79 -14.96
CA ASN A 582 -7.94 23.11 -13.98
C ASN A 582 -7.04 24.10 -13.26
N ILE A 583 -7.12 24.15 -11.95
CA ILE A 583 -6.20 24.95 -11.14
C ILE A 583 -4.88 24.16 -11.09
N ASN A 584 -3.94 24.56 -11.92
CA ASN A 584 -2.56 24.11 -11.82
C ASN A 584 -1.92 24.86 -10.64
N SER A 585 -1.76 24.21 -9.52
CA SER A 585 -1.01 24.73 -8.36
C SER A 585 0.43 24.17 -8.33
#